data_6d09356a5fef5fb86c6bf256852fd4fe
#
_entry.id   6d09356a5fef5fb86c6bf256852fd4fe
#
_cell.length_a   1.000
_cell.length_b   1.000
_cell.length_c   1.000
_cell.angle_alpha   90.00
_cell.angle_beta   90.00
_cell.angle_gamma   90.00
#
_symmetry.space_group_name_H-M   'P 1'
#
loop_
_entity.id
_entity.type
_entity.pdbx_description
1 polymer ?
#
loop_
_entity_poly.entity_id
_entity_poly.type
_entity_poly.pdbx_seq_one_letter_code
_entity_poly.pdbx_strand_id
1 'polypeptide(L)'
;MRQYLELMRHVAERGHRKDDRTGTGTLSVFGWQMRFDLAEGFPLLTTKKLHTRSIIHELLWFLRGDTNIKYLKDNGVSIWNEWADENGELGPVYGKQWRRWESPDGRSIDQMALLIDALKKNPDSRRHIISAWNPTEVDRMALPPCHALFQFYVAGGKLSCQLYQRSADIFLGVPFNIASYALLTMMVAQVCGYEPGDFVWTGGDCHLYANHLEQTQLQLSRELRPLPTMRINPEVKDLFAFSIDDFTLEGYDPHPHISAPVAV
;
A
#
# COMPACT_ATOMS: atom_id res chain seq x y z
N MET A 1 3.80 13.47 -7.37
CA MET A 1 2.63 13.36 -6.45
C MET A 1 1.50 14.36 -6.75
N ARG A 2 1.52 15.01 -7.91
CA ARG A 2 0.46 15.96 -8.35
C ARG A 2 -0.91 15.28 -8.42
N GLN A 3 -0.97 14.08 -9.04
CA GLN A 3 -2.20 13.30 -9.21
C GLN A 3 -2.88 12.92 -7.88
N TYR A 4 -2.10 12.76 -6.80
CA TYR A 4 -2.67 12.56 -5.46
C TYR A 4 -3.34 13.84 -4.92
N LEU A 5 -2.73 15.01 -5.10
CA LEU A 5 -3.34 16.28 -4.69
C LEU A 5 -4.57 16.62 -5.53
N GLU A 6 -4.59 16.21 -6.81
CA GLU A 6 -5.77 16.34 -7.68
C GLU A 6 -6.94 15.51 -7.17
N LEU A 7 -6.72 14.24 -6.77
CA LEU A 7 -7.74 13.42 -6.12
C LEU A 7 -8.23 14.08 -4.83
N MET A 8 -7.31 14.48 -3.96
CA MET A 8 -7.65 15.11 -2.67
C MET A 8 -8.50 16.36 -2.86
N ARG A 9 -8.13 17.24 -3.79
CA ARG A 9 -8.91 18.44 -4.15
C ARG A 9 -10.27 18.07 -4.71
N HIS A 10 -10.31 17.12 -5.62
CA HIS A 10 -11.56 16.68 -6.25
C HIS A 10 -12.55 16.16 -5.20
N VAL A 11 -12.11 15.34 -4.25
CA VAL A 11 -12.99 14.83 -3.19
C VAL A 11 -13.41 15.93 -2.23
N ALA A 12 -12.52 16.86 -1.87
CA ALA A 12 -12.87 17.99 -1.01
C ALA A 12 -13.93 18.91 -1.65
N GLU A 13 -13.89 19.11 -2.97
CA GLU A 13 -14.78 20.03 -3.69
C GLU A 13 -16.05 19.36 -4.24
N ARG A 14 -15.99 18.07 -4.58
CA ARG A 14 -17.04 17.35 -5.33
C ARG A 14 -17.55 16.10 -4.62
N GLY A 15 -16.95 15.71 -3.49
CA GLY A 15 -17.35 14.52 -2.73
C GLY A 15 -18.77 14.63 -2.20
N HIS A 16 -19.48 13.51 -2.27
CA HIS A 16 -20.78 13.37 -1.63
C HIS A 16 -20.61 13.08 -0.15
N ARG A 17 -21.43 13.73 0.68
CA ARG A 17 -21.44 13.46 2.13
C ARG A 17 -22.06 12.10 2.39
N LYS A 18 -21.37 11.28 3.18
CA LYS A 18 -21.84 9.94 3.59
C LYS A 18 -21.57 9.74 5.07
N ASP A 19 -22.49 9.03 5.71
CA ASP A 19 -22.24 8.44 7.02
C ASP A 19 -21.32 7.23 6.86
N ASP A 20 -20.56 6.94 7.90
CA ASP A 20 -19.65 5.80 7.93
C ASP A 20 -19.76 5.03 9.26
N ARG A 21 -19.13 3.86 9.32
CA ARG A 21 -19.14 2.98 10.50
C ARG A 21 -18.64 3.66 11.77
N THR A 22 -17.73 4.61 11.65
CA THR A 22 -17.11 5.31 12.80
C THR A 22 -17.97 6.46 13.32
N GLY A 23 -19.04 6.85 12.61
CA GLY A 23 -19.88 8.01 12.95
C GLY A 23 -19.22 9.37 12.69
N THR A 24 -18.00 9.40 12.14
CA THR A 24 -17.28 10.65 11.82
C THR A 24 -17.87 11.36 10.61
N GLY A 25 -18.39 10.59 9.64
CA GLY A 25 -18.82 11.07 8.34
C GLY A 25 -17.67 11.30 7.37
N THR A 26 -17.97 11.22 6.09
CA THR A 26 -16.98 11.38 5.01
C THR A 26 -17.50 12.24 3.87
N LEU A 27 -16.58 12.82 3.10
CA LEU A 27 -16.79 13.25 1.73
C LEU A 27 -16.19 12.18 0.83
N SER A 28 -16.93 11.67 -0.15
CA SER A 28 -16.50 10.52 -0.95
C SER A 28 -16.86 10.66 -2.42
N VAL A 29 -16.00 10.11 -3.28
CA VAL A 29 -16.28 9.84 -4.70
C VAL A 29 -16.04 8.36 -4.98
N PHE A 30 -16.72 7.81 -5.98
CA PHE A 30 -16.55 6.41 -6.37
C PHE A 30 -15.79 6.30 -7.69
N GLY A 31 -14.63 5.62 -7.63
CA GLY A 31 -13.79 5.37 -8.79
C GLY A 31 -12.82 6.51 -9.09
N TRP A 32 -11.53 6.23 -8.92
CA TRP A 32 -10.43 7.12 -9.30
C TRP A 32 -9.19 6.31 -9.64
N GLN A 33 -8.37 6.81 -10.57
CA GLN A 33 -7.10 6.17 -10.91
C GLN A 33 -5.96 7.19 -10.96
N MET A 34 -4.80 6.79 -10.42
CA MET A 34 -3.55 7.55 -10.47
C MET A 34 -2.43 6.66 -11.02
N ARG A 35 -1.52 7.26 -11.78
CA ARG A 35 -0.35 6.57 -12.33
C ARG A 35 0.93 7.29 -11.90
N PHE A 36 1.93 6.52 -11.52
CA PHE A 36 3.24 6.98 -11.08
C PHE A 36 4.31 6.24 -11.87
N ASP A 37 5.05 6.96 -12.72
CA ASP A 37 6.25 6.42 -13.37
C ASP A 37 7.37 6.33 -12.33
N LEU A 38 7.80 5.11 -12.02
CA LEU A 38 8.84 4.87 -11.00
C LEU A 38 10.24 5.32 -11.45
N ALA A 39 10.42 5.62 -12.73
CA ALA A 39 11.66 6.23 -13.24
C ALA A 39 11.77 7.73 -12.88
N GLU A 40 10.65 8.42 -12.60
CA GLU A 40 10.66 9.83 -12.18
C GLU A 40 11.04 10.02 -10.70
N GLY A 41 11.06 8.94 -9.92
CA GLY A 41 11.38 8.94 -8.50
C GLY A 41 10.40 8.10 -7.68
N PHE A 42 10.70 7.95 -6.40
CA PHE A 42 9.85 7.18 -5.48
C PHE A 42 8.62 8.00 -5.08
N PRO A 43 7.38 7.51 -5.31
CA PRO A 43 6.15 8.29 -5.09
C PRO A 43 5.81 8.41 -3.59
N LEU A 44 6.62 9.14 -2.87
CA LEU A 44 6.46 9.48 -1.46
C LEU A 44 6.02 10.96 -1.34
N LEU A 45 5.01 11.23 -0.52
CA LEU A 45 4.51 12.60 -0.35
C LEU A 45 5.59 13.55 0.15
N THR A 46 5.66 14.73 -0.49
CA THR A 46 6.49 15.85 -0.05
C THR A 46 5.67 16.96 0.60
N THR A 47 4.36 17.00 0.42
CA THR A 47 3.47 18.00 1.04
C THR A 47 3.17 17.75 2.51
N LYS A 48 3.46 16.54 3.01
CA LYS A 48 3.58 16.23 4.45
C LYS A 48 4.57 15.08 4.63
N LYS A 49 5.30 15.11 5.74
CA LYS A 49 6.24 14.04 6.09
C LYS A 49 5.49 12.76 6.44
N LEU A 50 5.90 11.64 5.82
CA LEU A 50 5.44 10.29 6.14
C LEU A 50 6.52 9.52 6.93
N HIS A 51 6.08 8.58 7.76
CA HIS A 51 6.97 7.70 8.51
C HIS A 51 7.38 6.50 7.66
N THR A 52 8.38 6.68 6.78
CA THR A 52 8.81 5.68 5.79
C THR A 52 9.21 4.35 6.41
N ARG A 53 9.82 4.38 7.63
CA ARG A 53 10.20 3.17 8.34
C ARG A 53 8.98 2.28 8.62
N SER A 54 7.84 2.85 9.02
CA SER A 54 6.60 2.09 9.22
C SER A 54 6.09 1.45 7.93
N ILE A 55 6.17 2.18 6.80
CA ILE A 55 5.76 1.66 5.48
C ILE A 55 6.58 0.42 5.10
N ILE A 56 7.90 0.48 5.27
CA ILE A 56 8.81 -0.62 4.93
C ILE A 56 8.56 -1.83 5.86
N HIS A 57 8.48 -1.61 7.18
CA HIS A 57 8.23 -2.69 8.13
C HIS A 57 6.88 -3.38 7.90
N GLU A 58 5.82 -2.61 7.58
CA GLU A 58 4.50 -3.17 7.26
C GLU A 58 4.58 -4.06 6.01
N LEU A 59 5.23 -3.60 4.94
CA LEU A 59 5.42 -4.39 3.72
C LEU A 59 6.20 -5.68 3.99
N LEU A 60 7.31 -5.60 4.73
CA LEU A 60 8.09 -6.77 5.12
C LEU A 60 7.29 -7.75 5.99
N TRP A 61 6.43 -7.23 6.86
CA TRP A 61 5.53 -8.02 7.70
C TRP A 61 4.49 -8.77 6.85
N PHE A 62 3.88 -8.12 5.84
CA PHE A 62 3.01 -8.80 4.87
C PHE A 62 3.75 -9.90 4.11
N LEU A 63 4.96 -9.63 3.61
CA LEU A 63 5.77 -10.59 2.86
C LEU A 63 6.21 -11.81 3.69
N ARG A 64 6.30 -11.69 5.01
CA ARG A 64 6.52 -12.81 5.92
C ARG A 64 5.28 -13.69 6.12
N GLY A 65 4.11 -13.23 5.67
CA GLY A 65 2.83 -13.91 5.90
C GLY A 65 2.38 -13.83 7.36
N ASP A 66 2.90 -12.87 8.11
CA ASP A 66 2.59 -12.69 9.52
C ASP A 66 1.25 -11.96 9.71
N THR A 67 0.57 -12.23 10.82
CA THR A 67 -0.71 -11.64 11.21
C THR A 67 -0.70 -11.08 12.62
N ASN A 68 0.36 -11.38 13.39
CA ASN A 68 0.58 -10.86 14.73
C ASN A 68 1.42 -9.58 14.67
N ILE A 69 1.00 -8.55 15.40
CA ILE A 69 1.67 -7.24 15.41
C ILE A 69 2.96 -7.20 16.24
N LYS A 70 3.39 -8.31 16.84
CA LYS A 70 4.61 -8.34 17.66
C LYS A 70 5.83 -7.84 16.91
N TYR A 71 6.05 -8.31 15.66
CA TYR A 71 7.15 -7.81 14.83
C TYR A 71 7.08 -6.29 14.62
N LEU A 72 5.89 -5.76 14.37
CA LEU A 72 5.70 -4.32 14.19
C LEU A 72 6.03 -3.54 15.46
N LYS A 73 5.51 -3.99 16.62
CA LYS A 73 5.79 -3.39 17.93
C LYS A 73 7.27 -3.41 18.29
N ASP A 74 7.95 -4.54 18.07
CA ASP A 74 9.38 -4.70 18.33
C ASP A 74 10.23 -3.74 17.48
N ASN A 75 9.70 -3.26 16.34
CA ASN A 75 10.34 -2.30 15.46
C ASN A 75 9.80 -0.87 15.59
N GLY A 76 8.99 -0.57 16.62
CA GLY A 76 8.46 0.76 16.89
C GLY A 76 7.35 1.20 15.93
N VAL A 77 6.65 0.26 15.31
CA VAL A 77 5.54 0.50 14.38
C VAL A 77 4.21 0.22 15.08
N SER A 78 3.35 1.23 15.17
CA SER A 78 2.10 1.19 15.94
C SER A 78 0.83 1.26 15.09
N ILE A 79 0.95 1.31 13.77
CA ILE A 79 -0.16 1.58 12.83
C ILE A 79 -1.27 0.51 12.82
N TRP A 80 -1.07 -0.63 13.47
CA TRP A 80 -2.03 -1.73 13.60
C TRP A 80 -2.50 -1.97 15.05
N ASN A 81 -2.00 -1.19 16.03
CA ASN A 81 -2.28 -1.43 17.45
C ASN A 81 -3.78 -1.36 17.81
N GLU A 82 -4.54 -0.49 17.13
CA GLU A 82 -5.95 -0.23 17.43
C GLU A 82 -6.90 -1.35 17.00
N TRP A 83 -6.43 -2.24 16.11
CA TRP A 83 -7.23 -3.35 15.57
C TRP A 83 -6.82 -4.72 16.15
N ALA A 84 -5.64 -4.83 16.75
CA ALA A 84 -5.17 -6.09 17.28
C ALA A 84 -5.89 -6.44 18.60
N ASP A 85 -6.12 -7.74 18.79
CA ASP A 85 -6.62 -8.25 20.07
C ASP A 85 -5.56 -8.17 21.19
N GLU A 86 -5.89 -8.65 22.37
CA GLU A 86 -5.00 -8.65 23.56
C GLU A 86 -3.72 -9.46 23.36
N ASN A 87 -3.73 -10.44 22.43
CA ASN A 87 -2.58 -11.26 22.08
C ASN A 87 -1.77 -10.68 20.90
N GLY A 88 -2.23 -9.56 20.33
CA GLY A 88 -1.63 -8.92 19.17
C GLY A 88 -2.02 -9.54 17.84
N GLU A 89 -3.08 -10.34 17.80
CA GLU A 89 -3.57 -10.97 16.58
C GLU A 89 -4.58 -10.10 15.82
N LEU A 90 -4.52 -10.17 14.48
CA LEU A 90 -5.42 -9.46 13.58
C LEU A 90 -6.33 -10.42 12.79
N GLY A 91 -6.22 -11.72 13.02
CA GLY A 91 -6.86 -12.72 12.19
C GLY A 91 -6.18 -12.87 10.82
N PRO A 92 -6.84 -13.51 9.85
CA PRO A 92 -6.21 -13.92 8.58
C PRO A 92 -6.05 -12.77 7.58
N VAL A 93 -5.46 -11.63 8.02
CA VAL A 93 -5.27 -10.43 7.21
C VAL A 93 -4.16 -10.62 6.14
N TYR A 94 -3.98 -9.66 5.28
CA TYR A 94 -3.06 -9.51 4.14
C TYR A 94 -1.95 -10.56 4.01
N GLY A 95 -1.01 -10.63 4.96
CA GLY A 95 0.15 -11.52 4.90
C GLY A 95 -0.24 -12.99 4.82
N LYS A 96 -1.25 -13.41 5.59
CA LYS A 96 -1.76 -14.79 5.49
C LYS A 96 -2.34 -15.08 4.11
N GLN A 97 -3.14 -14.16 3.56
CA GLN A 97 -3.74 -14.36 2.25
C GLN A 97 -2.68 -14.39 1.14
N TRP A 98 -1.67 -13.54 1.20
CA TRP A 98 -0.59 -13.51 0.20
C TRP A 98 0.29 -14.76 0.22
N ARG A 99 0.57 -15.30 1.41
CA ARG A 99 1.58 -16.34 1.61
C ARG A 99 1.02 -17.72 1.96
N ARG A 100 -0.19 -17.81 2.47
CA ARG A 100 -0.81 -19.06 2.96
C ARG A 100 -2.32 -19.03 2.77
N TRP A 101 -2.76 -18.81 1.54
CA TRP A 101 -4.17 -18.93 1.20
C TRP A 101 -4.62 -20.38 1.32
N GLU A 102 -5.54 -20.66 2.22
CA GLU A 102 -6.07 -22.01 2.41
C GLU A 102 -7.21 -22.28 1.45
N SER A 103 -7.09 -23.35 0.68
CA SER A 103 -8.07 -23.86 -0.23
C SER A 103 -9.00 -24.87 0.48
N PRO A 104 -10.29 -25.00 0.07
CA PRO A 104 -11.22 -25.96 0.67
C PRO A 104 -10.77 -27.43 0.64
N ASP A 105 -9.87 -27.78 -0.27
CA ASP A 105 -9.24 -29.13 -0.37
C ASP A 105 -8.02 -29.30 0.53
N GLY A 106 -7.74 -28.34 1.42
CA GLY A 106 -6.63 -28.38 2.38
C GLY A 106 -5.27 -27.98 1.86
N ARG A 107 -5.18 -27.51 0.60
CA ARG A 107 -3.90 -26.97 0.08
C ARG A 107 -3.64 -25.58 0.60
N SER A 108 -2.40 -25.29 0.95
CA SER A 108 -1.92 -23.94 1.23
C SER A 108 -1.25 -23.37 -0.02
N ILE A 109 -1.69 -22.20 -0.46
CA ILE A 109 -1.23 -21.53 -1.68
C ILE A 109 -0.42 -20.28 -1.27
N ASP A 110 0.86 -20.27 -1.63
CA ASP A 110 1.71 -19.08 -1.55
C ASP A 110 1.59 -18.28 -2.86
N GLN A 111 0.66 -17.31 -2.89
CA GLN A 111 0.41 -16.50 -4.07
C GLN A 111 1.67 -15.71 -4.51
N MET A 112 2.45 -15.20 -3.54
CA MET A 112 3.65 -14.40 -3.85
C MET A 112 4.77 -15.25 -4.45
N ALA A 113 5.02 -16.45 -3.93
CA ALA A 113 6.01 -17.36 -4.50
C ALA A 113 5.62 -17.80 -5.92
N LEU A 114 4.35 -18.14 -6.13
CA LEU A 114 3.82 -18.49 -7.46
C LEU A 114 3.90 -17.32 -8.44
N LEU A 115 3.65 -16.08 -7.97
CA LEU A 115 3.78 -14.88 -8.78
C LEU A 115 5.23 -14.70 -9.29
N ILE A 116 6.22 -14.78 -8.39
CA ILE A 116 7.65 -14.64 -8.76
C ILE A 116 8.06 -15.68 -9.78
N ASP A 117 7.67 -16.93 -9.58
CA ASP A 117 7.93 -18.01 -10.53
C ASP A 117 7.26 -17.75 -11.89
N ALA A 118 6.00 -17.34 -11.90
CA ALA A 118 5.25 -17.03 -13.10
C ALA A 118 5.81 -15.83 -13.88
N LEU A 119 6.22 -14.77 -13.19
CA LEU A 119 6.84 -13.59 -13.82
C LEU A 119 8.16 -13.95 -14.53
N LYS A 120 8.96 -14.87 -13.95
CA LYS A 120 10.22 -15.32 -14.55
C LYS A 120 10.00 -16.28 -15.75
N LYS A 121 8.98 -17.14 -15.69
CA LYS A 121 8.74 -18.20 -16.69
C LYS A 121 7.80 -17.79 -17.82
N ASN A 122 6.82 -16.94 -17.50
CA ASN A 122 5.76 -16.54 -18.44
C ASN A 122 5.36 -15.07 -18.20
N PRO A 123 6.23 -14.11 -18.53
CA PRO A 123 5.98 -12.68 -18.27
C PRO A 123 4.75 -12.14 -19.00
N ASP A 124 4.36 -12.71 -20.13
CA ASP A 124 3.22 -12.25 -20.94
C ASP A 124 1.86 -12.72 -20.40
N SER A 125 1.86 -13.48 -19.30
CA SER A 125 0.63 -13.93 -18.65
C SER A 125 -0.20 -12.76 -18.13
N ARG A 126 -1.52 -12.86 -18.30
CA ARG A 126 -2.51 -11.91 -17.74
C ARG A 126 -3.02 -12.33 -16.36
N ARG A 127 -2.36 -13.33 -15.73
CA ARG A 127 -2.78 -13.95 -14.46
C ARG A 127 -1.85 -13.62 -13.30
N HIS A 128 -1.01 -12.62 -13.43
CA HIS A 128 -0.12 -12.14 -12.36
C HIS A 128 -0.92 -11.32 -11.33
N ILE A 129 -1.84 -11.98 -10.63
CA ILE A 129 -2.78 -11.37 -9.68
C ILE A 129 -2.55 -11.95 -8.30
N ILE A 130 -2.55 -11.09 -7.28
CA ILE A 130 -2.59 -11.43 -5.87
C ILE A 130 -3.88 -10.87 -5.27
N SER A 131 -4.62 -11.69 -4.55
CA SER A 131 -5.83 -11.29 -3.83
C SER A 131 -5.62 -11.39 -2.32
N ALA A 132 -5.98 -10.32 -1.61
CA ALA A 132 -6.13 -10.34 -0.15
C ALA A 132 -7.60 -10.54 0.25
N TRP A 133 -8.54 -10.32 -0.67
CA TRP A 133 -9.97 -10.47 -0.42
C TRP A 133 -10.37 -11.94 -0.52
N ASN A 134 -10.59 -12.56 0.63
CA ASN A 134 -11.04 -13.94 0.75
C ASN A 134 -12.45 -13.99 1.36
N PRO A 135 -13.52 -14.22 0.57
CA PRO A 135 -14.90 -14.21 1.08
C PRO A 135 -15.17 -15.23 2.18
N THR A 136 -14.37 -16.28 2.29
CA THR A 136 -14.55 -17.31 3.32
C THR A 136 -13.87 -16.97 4.66
N GLU A 137 -13.01 -15.95 4.69
CA GLU A 137 -12.23 -15.56 5.86
C GLU A 137 -12.41 -14.09 6.26
N VAL A 138 -13.00 -13.26 5.40
CA VAL A 138 -13.07 -11.80 5.60
C VAL A 138 -13.74 -11.40 6.93
N ASP A 139 -14.74 -12.17 7.39
CA ASP A 139 -15.45 -11.91 8.65
C ASP A 139 -14.62 -12.26 9.91
N ARG A 140 -13.49 -12.96 9.73
CA ARG A 140 -12.55 -13.30 10.81
C ARG A 140 -11.38 -12.33 10.90
N MET A 141 -11.30 -11.35 10.01
CA MET A 141 -10.26 -10.34 9.97
C MET A 141 -10.64 -9.15 10.86
N ALA A 142 -9.73 -8.70 11.70
CA ALA A 142 -9.93 -7.50 12.53
C ALA A 142 -10.27 -6.26 11.66
N LEU A 143 -9.69 -6.21 10.46
CA LEU A 143 -10.00 -5.21 9.44
C LEU A 143 -10.03 -5.87 8.06
N PRO A 144 -11.20 -5.94 7.39
CA PRO A 144 -11.30 -6.42 6.01
C PRO A 144 -10.37 -5.65 5.05
N PRO A 145 -9.64 -6.33 4.14
CA PRO A 145 -8.61 -5.71 3.33
C PRO A 145 -9.11 -4.51 2.51
N CYS A 146 -8.55 -3.34 2.74
CA CYS A 146 -8.82 -2.13 1.94
C CYS A 146 -8.17 -2.24 0.56
N HIS A 147 -6.89 -2.58 0.50
CA HIS A 147 -6.19 -2.92 -0.74
C HIS A 147 -6.43 -4.39 -1.05
N ALA A 148 -7.47 -4.62 -1.86
CA ALA A 148 -8.11 -5.93 -2.01
C ALA A 148 -7.37 -6.87 -2.95
N LEU A 149 -6.81 -6.34 -4.04
CA LEU A 149 -6.05 -7.10 -5.02
C LEU A 149 -5.05 -6.20 -5.77
N PHE A 150 -4.01 -6.82 -6.31
CA PHE A 150 -3.08 -6.15 -7.21
C PHE A 150 -2.63 -7.08 -8.32
N GLN A 151 -2.25 -6.50 -9.45
CA GLN A 151 -1.84 -7.20 -10.66
C GLN A 151 -0.54 -6.64 -11.19
N PHE A 152 0.36 -7.51 -11.63
CA PHE A 152 1.58 -7.13 -12.33
C PHE A 152 1.45 -7.29 -13.85
N TYR A 153 2.23 -6.48 -14.55
CA TYR A 153 2.29 -6.46 -16.01
C TYR A 153 3.73 -6.21 -16.46
N VAL A 154 4.20 -7.01 -17.41
CA VAL A 154 5.54 -6.87 -18.00
C VAL A 154 5.40 -6.40 -19.44
N ALA A 155 6.11 -5.35 -19.78
CA ALA A 155 6.23 -4.87 -21.16
C ALA A 155 7.54 -4.13 -21.37
N GLY A 156 8.21 -4.35 -22.51
CA GLY A 156 9.45 -3.62 -22.85
C GLY A 156 10.56 -3.76 -21.80
N GLY A 157 10.65 -4.91 -21.11
CA GLY A 157 11.62 -5.13 -20.04
C GLY A 157 11.30 -4.46 -18.72
N LYS A 158 10.13 -3.81 -18.59
CA LYS A 158 9.66 -3.12 -17.39
C LYS A 158 8.52 -3.88 -16.71
N LEU A 159 8.54 -3.88 -15.37
CA LEU A 159 7.46 -4.42 -14.53
C LEU A 159 6.64 -3.28 -13.95
N SER A 160 5.34 -3.30 -14.21
CA SER A 160 4.34 -2.40 -13.64
C SER A 160 3.40 -3.13 -12.70
N CYS A 161 2.81 -2.41 -11.75
CA CYS A 161 1.83 -2.94 -10.81
C CYS A 161 0.59 -2.06 -10.78
N GLN A 162 -0.59 -2.68 -10.79
CA GLN A 162 -1.86 -1.99 -10.52
C GLN A 162 -2.49 -2.52 -9.25
N LEU A 163 -2.78 -1.63 -8.30
CA LEU A 163 -3.52 -1.90 -7.07
C LEU A 163 -4.98 -1.49 -7.23
N TYR A 164 -5.92 -2.35 -6.78
CA TYR A 164 -7.29 -1.95 -6.49
C TYR A 164 -7.52 -1.83 -4.99
N GLN A 165 -7.83 -0.63 -4.52
CA GLN A 165 -8.16 -0.30 -3.14
C GLN A 165 -9.64 0.03 -3.03
N ARG A 166 -10.44 -0.88 -2.43
CA ARG A 166 -11.90 -0.76 -2.35
C ARG A 166 -12.38 0.38 -1.46
N SER A 167 -11.60 0.71 -0.43
CA SER A 167 -11.88 1.73 0.57
C SER A 167 -10.59 2.52 0.83
N ALA A 168 -10.61 3.81 0.60
CA ALA A 168 -9.42 4.62 0.47
C ALA A 168 -9.54 5.92 1.29
N ASP A 169 -9.05 5.89 2.55
CA ASP A 169 -8.79 7.10 3.33
C ASP A 169 -7.67 7.88 2.65
N ILE A 170 -8.06 8.95 1.94
CA ILE A 170 -7.13 9.74 1.13
C ILE A 170 -6.09 10.43 2.00
N PHE A 171 -6.46 10.89 3.21
CA PHE A 171 -5.55 11.68 4.02
C PHE A 171 -4.50 10.83 4.74
N LEU A 172 -4.89 9.75 5.42
CA LEU A 172 -3.97 8.90 6.21
C LEU A 172 -3.47 7.68 5.43
N GLY A 173 -4.38 6.86 4.89
CA GLY A 173 -4.04 5.54 4.37
C GLY A 173 -3.43 5.55 2.98
N VAL A 174 -4.04 6.25 2.01
CA VAL A 174 -3.63 6.21 0.59
C VAL A 174 -2.15 6.55 0.38
N PRO A 175 -1.55 7.56 1.05
CA PRO A 175 -0.13 7.84 0.88
C PRO A 175 0.79 6.69 1.29
N PHE A 176 0.45 5.97 2.36
CA PHE A 176 1.17 4.77 2.80
C PHE A 176 1.05 3.65 1.77
N ASN A 177 -0.17 3.42 1.26
CA ASN A 177 -0.41 2.36 0.28
C ASN A 177 0.30 2.64 -1.05
N ILE A 178 0.31 3.89 -1.55
CA ILE A 178 1.07 4.27 -2.76
C ILE A 178 2.55 3.93 -2.57
N ALA A 179 3.17 4.39 -1.50
CA ALA A 179 4.59 4.15 -1.23
C ALA A 179 4.90 2.65 -1.02
N SER A 180 4.05 1.93 -0.30
CA SER A 180 4.21 0.49 -0.03
C SER A 180 4.18 -0.33 -1.33
N TYR A 181 3.19 -0.11 -2.20
CA TYR A 181 3.06 -0.87 -3.45
C TYR A 181 4.05 -0.42 -4.54
N ALA A 182 4.45 0.84 -4.55
CA ALA A 182 5.57 1.29 -5.37
C ALA A 182 6.86 0.58 -4.97
N LEU A 183 7.15 0.48 -3.66
CA LEU A 183 8.29 -0.26 -3.15
C LEU A 183 8.20 -1.76 -3.50
N LEU A 184 7.04 -2.39 -3.30
CA LEU A 184 6.81 -3.78 -3.69
C LEU A 184 7.07 -3.99 -5.19
N THR A 185 6.63 -3.05 -6.05
CA THR A 185 6.88 -3.11 -7.50
C THR A 185 8.38 -3.10 -7.81
N MET A 186 9.15 -2.21 -7.16
CA MET A 186 10.60 -2.14 -7.32
C MET A 186 11.30 -3.42 -6.84
N MET A 187 10.89 -3.97 -5.67
CA MET A 187 11.43 -5.23 -5.13
C MET A 187 11.18 -6.40 -6.06
N VAL A 188 9.95 -6.56 -6.56
CA VAL A 188 9.57 -7.64 -7.48
C VAL A 188 10.30 -7.48 -8.82
N ALA A 189 10.42 -6.25 -9.35
CA ALA A 189 11.20 -5.99 -10.56
C ALA A 189 12.65 -6.46 -10.39
N GLN A 190 13.32 -6.07 -9.29
CA GLN A 190 14.70 -6.47 -9.01
C GLN A 190 14.89 -7.99 -8.97
N VAL A 191 14.05 -8.71 -8.20
CA VAL A 191 14.22 -10.16 -8.02
C VAL A 191 13.82 -10.98 -9.26
N CYS A 192 13.05 -10.38 -10.17
CA CYS A 192 12.66 -10.97 -11.44
C CYS A 192 13.55 -10.53 -12.61
N GLY A 193 14.46 -9.55 -12.42
CA GLY A 193 15.36 -9.06 -13.46
C GLY A 193 14.73 -8.08 -14.44
N TYR A 194 13.71 -7.31 -13.99
CA TYR A 194 13.07 -6.26 -14.77
C TYR A 194 13.46 -4.87 -14.25
N GLU A 195 13.32 -3.87 -15.11
CA GLU A 195 13.32 -2.47 -14.69
C GLU A 195 11.95 -2.13 -14.05
N PRO A 196 11.89 -1.25 -13.02
CA PRO A 196 10.62 -0.72 -12.53
C PRO A 196 9.91 0.08 -13.62
N GLY A 197 8.61 -0.19 -13.81
CA GLY A 197 7.73 0.55 -14.72
C GLY A 197 6.81 1.50 -13.96
N ASP A 198 5.51 1.40 -14.21
CA ASP A 198 4.49 2.23 -13.55
C ASP A 198 3.93 1.55 -12.30
N PHE A 199 3.66 2.34 -11.28
CA PHE A 199 2.68 1.98 -10.27
C PHE A 199 1.34 2.68 -10.58
N VAL A 200 0.27 1.89 -10.71
CA VAL A 200 -1.10 2.37 -10.95
C VAL A 200 -1.95 2.10 -9.73
N TRP A 201 -2.44 3.16 -9.09
CA TRP A 201 -3.37 3.06 -7.98
C TRP A 201 -4.81 3.29 -8.48
N THR A 202 -5.73 2.39 -8.13
CA THR A 202 -7.14 2.48 -8.45
C THR A 202 -7.96 2.40 -7.17
N GLY A 203 -8.70 3.45 -6.87
CA GLY A 203 -9.58 3.53 -5.70
C GLY A 203 -11.04 3.25 -6.07
N GLY A 204 -11.74 2.53 -5.21
CA GLY A 204 -13.19 2.38 -5.21
C GLY A 204 -13.86 3.56 -4.48
N ASP A 205 -14.21 3.39 -3.20
CA ASP A 205 -14.67 4.50 -2.35
C ASP A 205 -13.46 5.32 -1.88
N CYS A 206 -13.26 6.47 -2.51
CA CYS A 206 -12.19 7.41 -2.19
C CYS A 206 -12.75 8.51 -1.30
N HIS A 207 -12.30 8.57 -0.04
CA HIS A 207 -12.93 9.45 0.94
C HIS A 207 -11.95 10.27 1.79
N LEU A 208 -12.44 11.42 2.24
CA LEU A 208 -11.86 12.26 3.28
C LEU A 208 -12.81 12.24 4.49
N TYR A 209 -12.31 11.90 5.66
CA TYR A 209 -13.09 12.01 6.89
C TYR A 209 -13.41 13.47 7.21
N ALA A 210 -14.58 13.72 7.77
CA ALA A 210 -15.04 15.08 8.09
C ALA A 210 -14.10 15.83 9.04
N ASN A 211 -13.43 15.10 9.93
CA ASN A 211 -12.44 15.62 10.89
C ASN A 211 -11.02 15.82 10.28
N HIS A 212 -10.84 15.57 8.96
CA HIS A 212 -9.58 15.80 8.24
C HIS A 212 -9.63 17.01 7.27
N LEU A 213 -10.73 17.74 7.19
CA LEU A 213 -10.90 18.78 6.17
C LEU A 213 -9.94 19.97 6.36
N GLU A 214 -9.65 20.38 7.59
CA GLU A 214 -8.68 21.45 7.87
C GLU A 214 -7.26 21.00 7.49
N GLN A 215 -6.89 19.78 7.84
CA GLN A 215 -5.60 19.18 7.49
C GLN A 215 -5.44 19.02 5.98
N THR A 216 -6.53 18.68 5.30
CA THR A 216 -6.60 18.59 3.83
C THR A 216 -6.32 19.95 3.19
N GLN A 217 -6.97 21.01 3.66
CA GLN A 217 -6.75 22.38 3.17
C GLN A 217 -5.30 22.81 3.39
N LEU A 218 -4.75 22.57 4.59
CA LEU A 218 -3.36 22.86 4.90
C LEU A 218 -2.42 22.11 3.95
N GLN A 219 -2.66 20.81 3.69
CA GLN A 219 -1.82 20.03 2.78
C GLN A 219 -1.91 20.52 1.33
N LEU A 220 -3.11 20.88 0.87
CA LEU A 220 -3.35 21.43 -0.48
C LEU A 220 -2.72 22.81 -0.71
N SER A 221 -2.45 23.58 0.35
CA SER A 221 -1.78 24.89 0.27
C SER A 221 -0.26 24.78 0.10
N ARG A 222 0.33 23.59 0.28
CA ARG A 222 1.77 23.37 0.23
C ARG A 222 2.25 23.04 -1.18
N GLU A 223 3.40 23.57 -1.53
CA GLU A 223 4.05 23.29 -2.81
C GLU A 223 4.63 21.87 -2.84
N LEU A 224 4.58 21.25 -4.03
CA LEU A 224 5.28 20.01 -4.28
C LEU A 224 6.79 20.24 -4.30
N ARG A 225 7.54 19.33 -3.70
CA ARG A 225 8.99 19.27 -3.77
C ARG A 225 9.42 18.07 -4.63
N PRO A 226 10.69 17.99 -5.07
CA PRO A 226 11.21 16.86 -5.83
C PRO A 226 10.94 15.53 -5.11
N LEU A 227 10.67 14.48 -5.90
CA LEU A 227 10.52 13.13 -5.36
C LEU A 227 11.87 12.61 -4.85
N PRO A 228 11.86 11.85 -3.74
CA PRO A 228 13.05 11.15 -3.27
C PRO A 228 13.39 9.96 -4.17
N THR A 229 14.57 9.40 -3.97
CA THR A 229 14.99 8.14 -4.58
C THR A 229 15.02 7.06 -3.53
N MET A 230 14.38 5.91 -3.80
CA MET A 230 14.51 4.70 -3.00
C MET A 230 15.58 3.80 -3.61
N ARG A 231 16.66 3.57 -2.86
CA ARG A 231 17.67 2.58 -3.24
C ARG A 231 17.42 1.28 -2.53
N ILE A 232 17.48 0.20 -3.29
CA ILE A 232 17.33 -1.17 -2.80
C ILE A 232 18.67 -1.88 -2.96
N ASN A 233 19.11 -2.62 -1.94
CA ASN A 233 20.34 -3.41 -2.01
C ASN A 233 20.30 -4.39 -3.19
N PRO A 234 21.15 -4.22 -4.21
CA PRO A 234 21.09 -5.01 -5.44
C PRO A 234 21.50 -6.48 -5.25
N GLU A 235 22.14 -6.81 -4.11
CA GLU A 235 22.59 -8.18 -3.82
C GLU A 235 21.43 -9.09 -3.39
N VAL A 236 20.30 -8.53 -2.95
CA VAL A 236 19.13 -9.32 -2.56
C VAL A 236 18.40 -9.82 -3.80
N LYS A 237 18.33 -11.14 -3.97
CA LYS A 237 17.72 -11.84 -5.13
C LYS A 237 16.47 -12.65 -4.76
N ASP A 238 16.13 -12.71 -3.50
CA ASP A 238 14.92 -13.36 -2.99
C ASP A 238 14.01 -12.31 -2.35
N LEU A 239 12.75 -12.23 -2.81
CA LEU A 239 11.76 -11.27 -2.30
C LEU A 239 11.53 -11.39 -0.79
N PHE A 240 11.69 -12.59 -0.25
CA PHE A 240 11.42 -12.89 1.16
C PHE A 240 12.64 -12.74 2.07
N ALA A 241 13.81 -12.45 1.49
CA ALA A 241 15.06 -12.24 2.22
C ALA A 241 15.32 -10.76 2.57
N PHE A 242 14.54 -9.83 2.05
CA PHE A 242 14.72 -8.42 2.35
C PHE A 242 14.54 -8.10 3.84
N SER A 243 15.39 -7.21 4.32
CA SER A 243 15.37 -6.61 5.66
C SER A 243 15.24 -5.09 5.57
N ILE A 244 15.03 -4.42 6.70
CA ILE A 244 14.95 -2.95 6.73
C ILE A 244 16.25 -2.28 6.24
N ASP A 245 17.40 -2.91 6.45
CA ASP A 245 18.73 -2.37 6.12
C ASP A 245 19.02 -2.41 4.61
N ASP A 246 18.19 -3.09 3.82
CA ASP A 246 18.30 -3.17 2.36
C ASP A 246 17.69 -1.95 1.63
N PHE A 247 17.10 -1.01 2.37
CA PHE A 247 16.41 0.16 1.82
C PHE A 247 17.03 1.47 2.31
N THR A 248 17.40 2.33 1.36
CA THR A 248 17.90 3.67 1.65
C THR A 248 17.09 4.71 0.90
N LEU A 249 16.49 5.65 1.64
CA LEU A 249 15.75 6.78 1.07
C LEU A 249 16.67 8.00 0.96
N GLU A 250 16.89 8.48 -0.27
CA GLU A 250 17.76 9.61 -0.56
C GLU A 250 16.94 10.82 -1.01
N GLY A 251 17.33 12.01 -0.56
CA GLY A 251 16.75 13.28 -1.03
C GLY A 251 15.31 13.53 -0.56
N TYR A 252 14.86 12.89 0.50
CA TYR A 252 13.50 13.13 1.04
C TYR A 252 13.47 14.43 1.87
N ASP A 253 12.97 15.49 1.26
CA ASP A 253 12.77 16.81 1.88
C ASP A 253 11.29 17.20 1.89
N PRO A 254 10.47 16.62 2.79
CA PRO A 254 9.05 16.93 2.87
C PRO A 254 8.78 18.17 3.71
N HIS A 255 7.59 18.77 3.51
CA HIS A 255 7.00 19.66 4.50
C HIS A 255 6.75 18.92 5.82
N PRO A 256 6.62 19.65 6.96
CA PRO A 256 6.37 19.05 8.25
C PRO A 256 5.15 18.12 8.26
N HIS A 257 5.16 17.14 9.16
CA HIS A 257 4.03 16.26 9.39
C HIS A 257 2.75 17.06 9.71
N ILE A 258 1.60 16.53 9.28
CA ILE A 258 0.28 17.04 9.65
C ILE A 258 -0.42 15.93 10.42
N SER A 259 -0.66 16.16 11.70
CA SER A 259 -1.39 15.22 12.56
C SER A 259 -2.88 15.23 12.25
N ALA A 260 -3.49 14.05 12.26
CA ALA A 260 -4.93 13.88 12.15
C ALA A 260 -5.39 12.69 13.00
N PRO A 261 -6.62 12.71 13.55
CA PRO A 261 -7.16 11.59 14.31
C PRO A 261 -7.43 10.38 13.38
N VAL A 262 -7.19 9.17 13.89
CA VAL A 262 -7.58 7.95 13.20
C VAL A 262 -9.06 7.69 13.46
N ALA A 263 -9.83 7.38 12.42
CA ALA A 263 -11.22 6.95 12.55
C ALA A 263 -11.27 5.42 12.73
N VAL A 264 -11.71 4.94 13.89
CA VAL A 264 -11.78 3.52 14.31
C VAL A 264 -13.22 3.07 14.54
#